data_5420e4bed33f834cd7af93f2e9d3e074
#
_entry.id   5420e4bed33f834cd7af93f2e9d3e074
#
_cell.length_a   1.000
_cell.length_b   1.000
_cell.length_c   1.000
_cell.angle_alpha   90.00
_cell.angle_beta   90.00
_cell.angle_gamma   90.00
#
_symmetry.space_group_name_H-M   'P 1'
#
loop_
_entity.id
_entity.type
_entity.pdbx_description
1 polymer ?
#
loop_
_entity_poly.entity_id
_entity_poly.type
_entity_poly.pdbx_seq_one_letter_code
_entity_poly.pdbx_strand_id
1 'polypeptide(L)'
;MICGTLVTVMVPLKMLFPWRKWRNFWTKVMLGIGSLFIWINKGIFLLVHRVVWEISGLKKLDLNRQYLVLSNHQSSVDIPVIQGMFHKVIPFPRFFIKQQLLWVPFLGLALWALDMPVMKRYSKSKLKKRPDLRGKDLERSRKACEQLRDQPLTLLNFVEGTRIDPSKHSDQNSPFQYLLRPKSGGIHAVLQALGDQLEAILDVTIIYPGFQSPGLSDLVFGRLRRIRVDVDQLCIGEDGVPTLEQIRSREAGVHIRKWLNERWQRKEQLIKQYLEEQGEQEFSEIMETQAAVPDPV
;
A
#
# COMPACT_ATOMS: atom_id res chain seq x y z
N MET A 1 -16.86 12.31 -2.33
CA MET A 1 -16.79 13.69 -2.84
C MET A 1 -16.73 14.73 -1.72
N ILE A 2 -17.65 14.78 -0.76
CA ILE A 2 -17.71 15.84 0.30
C ILE A 2 -16.38 16.02 1.04
N CYS A 3 -15.77 14.95 1.57
CA CYS A 3 -14.49 15.07 2.30
C CYS A 3 -13.34 15.60 1.43
N GLY A 4 -13.27 15.18 0.16
CA GLY A 4 -12.26 15.70 -0.77
C GLY A 4 -12.46 17.19 -1.06
N THR A 5 -13.69 17.63 -1.25
CA THR A 5 -14.05 19.05 -1.42
C THR A 5 -13.67 19.86 -0.16
N LEU A 6 -14.00 19.35 1.04
CA LEU A 6 -13.63 20.01 2.30
C LEU A 6 -12.12 20.18 2.44
N VAL A 7 -11.35 19.13 2.17
CA VAL A 7 -9.87 19.22 2.20
C VAL A 7 -9.40 20.28 1.21
N THR A 8 -9.92 20.30 -0.02
CA THR A 8 -9.52 21.27 -1.05
C THR A 8 -9.85 22.71 -0.65
N VAL A 9 -11.03 22.96 -0.08
CA VAL A 9 -11.43 24.29 0.40
C VAL A 9 -10.54 24.78 1.54
N MET A 10 -9.98 23.87 2.35
CA MET A 10 -9.08 24.23 3.45
C MET A 10 -7.62 24.45 3.04
N VAL A 11 -7.23 24.13 1.79
CA VAL A 11 -5.86 24.34 1.29
C VAL A 11 -5.39 25.79 1.43
N PRO A 12 -6.17 26.82 1.06
CA PRO A 12 -5.76 28.22 1.26
C PRO A 12 -5.39 28.55 2.72
N LEU A 13 -6.12 27.97 3.69
CA LEU A 13 -5.83 28.17 5.11
C LEU A 13 -4.46 27.62 5.49
N LYS A 14 -4.09 26.44 4.94
CA LYS A 14 -2.75 25.86 5.15
C LYS A 14 -1.64 26.75 4.52
N MET A 15 -1.96 27.49 3.46
CA MET A 15 -1.01 28.35 2.73
C MET A 15 -0.86 29.75 3.32
N LEU A 16 -1.81 30.23 4.15
CA LEU A 16 -1.82 31.60 4.70
C LEU A 16 -0.53 31.97 5.42
N PHE A 17 0.06 31.02 6.14
CA PHE A 17 1.31 31.27 6.87
C PHE A 17 2.37 30.20 6.59
N PRO A 18 3.65 30.59 6.37
CA PRO A 18 4.74 29.67 6.07
C PRO A 18 5.24 28.92 7.32
N TRP A 19 4.76 29.23 8.51
CA TRP A 19 5.23 28.66 9.77
C TRP A 19 4.97 27.15 9.85
N ARG A 20 6.00 26.38 10.23
CA ARG A 20 5.94 24.91 10.35
C ARG A 20 4.82 24.46 11.29
N LYS A 21 4.64 25.14 12.44
CA LYS A 21 3.57 24.84 13.41
C LYS A 21 2.17 25.01 12.80
N TRP A 22 1.94 26.09 12.04
CA TRP A 22 0.67 26.36 11.35
C TRP A 22 0.36 25.31 10.29
N ARG A 23 1.31 25.00 9.44
CA ARG A 23 1.15 23.98 8.40
C ARG A 23 0.87 22.60 9.00
N ASN A 24 1.60 22.22 10.07
CA ASN A 24 1.38 20.96 10.77
C ASN A 24 0.00 20.87 11.42
N PHE A 25 -0.50 21.98 12.00
CA PHE A 25 -1.85 22.03 12.53
C PHE A 25 -2.90 21.74 11.45
N TRP A 26 -2.84 22.43 10.31
CA TRP A 26 -3.77 22.22 9.22
C TRP A 26 -3.63 20.83 8.58
N THR A 27 -2.43 20.30 8.49
CA THR A 27 -2.23 18.90 8.06
C THR A 27 -2.96 17.93 8.99
N LYS A 28 -2.86 18.10 10.30
CA LYS A 28 -3.60 17.26 11.28
C LYS A 28 -5.11 17.36 11.10
N VAL A 29 -5.65 18.56 10.90
CA VAL A 29 -7.08 18.78 10.63
C VAL A 29 -7.51 18.03 9.36
N MET A 30 -6.75 18.16 8.28
CA MET A 30 -7.05 17.51 7.00
C MET A 30 -6.92 15.99 7.08
N LEU A 31 -5.94 15.47 7.83
CA LEU A 31 -5.82 14.03 8.13
C LEU A 31 -7.02 13.54 8.94
N GLY A 32 -7.55 14.35 9.86
CA GLY A 32 -8.78 14.05 10.58
C GLY A 32 -10.00 13.91 9.65
N ILE A 33 -10.13 14.80 8.66
CA ILE A 33 -11.18 14.69 7.62
C ILE A 33 -10.98 13.42 6.77
N GLY A 34 -9.73 13.11 6.42
CA GLY A 34 -9.39 11.84 5.73
C GLY A 34 -9.75 10.62 6.57
N SER A 35 -9.50 10.66 7.88
CA SER A 35 -9.86 9.60 8.82
C SER A 35 -11.39 9.42 8.92
N LEU A 36 -12.15 10.52 8.95
CA LEU A 36 -13.61 10.49 8.91
C LEU A 36 -14.12 9.84 7.61
N PHE A 37 -13.51 10.18 6.47
CA PHE A 37 -13.84 9.56 5.19
C PHE A 37 -13.61 8.03 5.21
N ILE A 38 -12.50 7.58 5.76
CA ILE A 38 -12.21 6.15 5.92
C ILE A 38 -13.26 5.48 6.82
N TRP A 39 -13.62 6.13 7.93
CA TRP A 39 -14.63 5.61 8.86
C TRP A 39 -16.01 5.44 8.20
N ILE A 40 -16.45 6.43 7.42
CA ILE A 40 -17.70 6.38 6.65
C ILE A 40 -17.64 5.22 5.64
N ASN A 41 -16.57 5.12 4.86
CA ASN A 41 -16.42 4.04 3.87
C ASN A 41 -16.42 2.66 4.53
N LYS A 42 -15.71 2.51 5.67
CA LYS A 42 -15.70 1.27 6.44
C LYS A 42 -17.12 0.89 6.89
N GLY A 43 -17.89 1.86 7.36
CA GLY A 43 -19.30 1.65 7.74
C GLY A 43 -20.16 1.19 6.55
N ILE A 44 -20.00 1.81 5.39
CA ILE A 44 -20.70 1.40 4.16
C ILE A 44 -20.33 -0.04 3.78
N PHE A 45 -19.05 -0.40 3.80
CA PHE A 45 -18.60 -1.75 3.44
C PHE A 45 -19.16 -2.82 4.38
N LEU A 46 -19.21 -2.53 5.68
CA LEU A 46 -19.72 -3.47 6.68
C LEU A 46 -21.25 -3.59 6.64
N LEU A 47 -21.96 -2.45 6.57
CA LEU A 47 -23.42 -2.42 6.71
C LEU A 47 -24.15 -2.72 5.40
N VAL A 48 -23.64 -2.19 4.26
CA VAL A 48 -24.33 -2.29 2.97
C VAL A 48 -23.87 -3.52 2.19
N HIS A 49 -22.56 -3.80 2.18
CA HIS A 49 -22.00 -4.84 1.31
C HIS A 49 -21.69 -6.15 2.03
N ARG A 50 -21.76 -6.18 3.37
CA ARG A 50 -21.51 -7.37 4.20
C ARG A 50 -20.21 -8.10 3.82
N VAL A 51 -19.16 -7.34 3.49
CA VAL A 51 -17.85 -7.89 3.12
C VAL A 51 -17.25 -8.59 4.34
N VAL A 52 -16.90 -9.85 4.18
CA VAL A 52 -16.17 -10.63 5.19
C VAL A 52 -14.70 -10.30 5.09
N TRP A 53 -14.12 -9.87 6.20
CA TRP A 53 -12.70 -9.56 6.31
C TRP A 53 -11.99 -10.67 7.07
N GLU A 54 -11.07 -11.33 6.41
CA GLU A 54 -10.20 -12.35 7.00
C GLU A 54 -8.81 -11.71 7.18
N ILE A 55 -8.53 -11.21 8.38
CA ILE A 55 -7.26 -10.55 8.69
C ILE A 55 -6.44 -11.45 9.59
N SER A 56 -5.21 -11.77 9.20
CA SER A 56 -4.26 -12.54 9.99
C SER A 56 -2.96 -11.79 10.22
N GLY A 57 -2.23 -12.18 11.26
CA GLY A 57 -0.89 -11.66 11.58
C GLY A 57 -0.84 -10.24 12.13
N LEU A 58 -1.98 -9.54 12.26
CA LEU A 58 -2.01 -8.17 12.78
C LEU A 58 -1.77 -8.17 14.29
N LYS A 59 -0.59 -7.72 14.70
CA LYS A 59 -0.21 -7.54 16.12
C LYS A 59 -0.62 -6.15 16.62
N LYS A 60 -0.46 -5.91 17.95
CA LYS A 60 -0.70 -4.60 18.54
C LYS A 60 0.29 -3.56 17.99
N LEU A 61 -0.22 -2.46 17.47
CA LEU A 61 0.54 -1.35 16.88
C LEU A 61 0.20 -0.04 17.61
N ASP A 62 1.01 1.01 17.40
CA ASP A 62 0.88 2.31 18.09
C ASP A 62 0.72 3.45 17.08
N LEU A 63 -0.25 4.32 17.31
CA LEU A 63 -0.53 5.52 16.52
C LEU A 63 0.58 6.59 16.60
N ASN A 64 1.51 6.47 17.56
CA ASN A 64 2.58 7.45 17.75
C ASN A 64 3.92 6.99 17.17
N ARG A 65 3.94 5.89 16.43
CA ARG A 65 5.14 5.30 15.84
C ARG A 65 5.21 5.52 14.33
N GLN A 66 6.30 5.05 13.73
CA GLN A 66 6.52 5.12 12.29
C GLN A 66 6.52 3.72 11.69
N TYR A 67 5.81 3.56 10.58
CA TYR A 67 5.70 2.28 9.88
C TYR A 67 5.94 2.42 8.39
N LEU A 68 6.53 1.39 7.80
CA LEU A 68 6.57 1.19 6.35
C LEU A 68 5.64 0.03 5.99
N VAL A 69 4.56 0.31 5.28
CA VAL A 69 3.66 -0.72 4.77
C VAL A 69 4.08 -1.09 3.35
N LEU A 70 4.37 -2.36 3.12
CA LEU A 70 4.63 -2.94 1.80
C LEU A 70 3.43 -3.76 1.38
N SER A 71 2.92 -3.57 0.18
CA SER A 71 1.78 -4.35 -0.32
C SER A 71 1.95 -4.71 -1.78
N ASN A 72 1.38 -5.86 -2.18
CA ASN A 72 1.06 -6.15 -3.56
C ASN A 72 -0.02 -5.18 -4.06
N HIS A 73 -0.21 -5.07 -5.37
CA HIS A 73 -1.15 -4.12 -5.96
C HIS A 73 -2.00 -4.78 -7.05
N GLN A 74 -3.14 -5.32 -6.64
CA GLN A 74 -4.07 -6.00 -7.54
C GLN A 74 -5.10 -5.02 -8.12
N SER A 75 -5.58 -4.06 -7.31
CA SER A 75 -6.78 -3.32 -7.61
C SER A 75 -6.76 -1.88 -7.09
N SER A 76 -7.70 -1.06 -7.57
CA SER A 76 -8.03 0.22 -6.93
C SER A 76 -8.70 0.05 -5.56
N VAL A 77 -9.20 -1.14 -5.25
CA VAL A 77 -9.79 -1.51 -3.95
C VAL A 77 -8.74 -1.68 -2.87
N ASP A 78 -7.46 -1.93 -3.21
CA ASP A 78 -6.38 -2.11 -2.24
C ASP A 78 -6.21 -0.92 -1.30
N ILE A 79 -6.39 0.31 -1.81
CA ILE A 79 -6.25 1.53 -1.00
C ILE A 79 -7.31 1.59 0.09
N PRO A 80 -8.64 1.54 -0.20
CA PRO A 80 -9.66 1.52 0.84
C PRO A 80 -9.57 0.30 1.77
N VAL A 81 -9.07 -0.85 1.29
CA VAL A 81 -8.82 -2.04 2.13
C VAL A 81 -7.75 -1.74 3.17
N ILE A 82 -6.57 -1.29 2.76
CA ILE A 82 -5.46 -0.97 3.67
C ILE A 82 -5.88 0.16 4.62
N GLN A 83 -6.53 1.19 4.12
CA GLN A 83 -7.02 2.29 4.94
C GLN A 83 -8.04 1.82 5.98
N GLY A 84 -9.00 0.99 5.59
CA GLY A 84 -10.03 0.45 6.49
C GLY A 84 -9.46 -0.48 7.56
N MET A 85 -8.51 -1.34 7.20
CA MET A 85 -7.84 -2.26 8.11
C MET A 85 -7.02 -1.51 9.16
N PHE A 86 -6.21 -0.55 8.74
CA PHE A 86 -5.31 0.18 9.63
C PHE A 86 -5.92 1.44 10.28
N HIS A 87 -7.20 1.72 10.02
CA HIS A 87 -7.85 2.91 10.58
C HIS A 87 -7.81 2.92 12.11
N LYS A 88 -7.19 3.93 12.69
CA LYS A 88 -6.95 4.09 14.14
C LYS A 88 -6.08 2.99 14.77
N VAL A 89 -5.36 2.21 13.98
CA VAL A 89 -4.38 1.22 14.44
C VAL A 89 -2.96 1.76 14.30
N ILE A 90 -2.67 2.40 13.17
CA ILE A 90 -1.41 3.09 12.87
C ILE A 90 -1.69 4.52 12.39
N PRO A 91 -0.67 5.41 12.31
CA PRO A 91 -0.84 6.74 11.70
C PRO A 91 -1.47 6.64 10.31
N PHE A 92 -2.19 7.69 9.91
CA PHE A 92 -2.86 7.74 8.60
C PHE A 92 -1.89 7.36 7.46
N PRO A 93 -2.17 6.30 6.66
CA PRO A 93 -1.26 5.85 5.61
C PRO A 93 -1.09 6.90 4.51
N ARG A 94 0.13 7.37 4.32
CA ARG A 94 0.54 8.23 3.21
C ARG A 94 1.24 7.38 2.17
N PHE A 95 0.90 7.56 0.91
CA PHE A 95 1.47 6.77 -0.18
C PHE A 95 2.23 7.65 -1.18
N PHE A 96 3.20 7.05 -1.83
CA PHE A 96 3.95 7.73 -2.86
C PHE A 96 3.07 8.02 -4.07
N ILE A 97 3.03 9.29 -4.48
CA ILE A 97 2.27 9.73 -5.64
C ILE A 97 3.20 10.06 -6.81
N LYS A 98 2.72 9.80 -8.02
CA LYS A 98 3.40 10.27 -9.24
C LYS A 98 3.24 11.78 -9.36
N GLN A 99 4.30 12.49 -9.75
CA GLN A 99 4.27 13.95 -9.89
C GLN A 99 3.11 14.44 -10.78
N GLN A 100 2.72 13.67 -11.79
CA GLN A 100 1.61 14.03 -12.69
C GLN A 100 0.27 14.16 -11.96
N LEU A 101 0.06 13.42 -10.86
CA LEU A 101 -1.19 13.48 -10.08
C LEU A 101 -1.38 14.84 -9.38
N LEU A 102 -0.31 15.59 -9.14
CA LEU A 102 -0.42 16.95 -8.59
C LEU A 102 -1.08 17.94 -9.55
N TRP A 103 -1.09 17.65 -10.85
CA TRP A 103 -1.72 18.49 -11.87
C TRP A 103 -3.20 18.15 -12.11
N VAL A 104 -3.70 17.09 -11.49
CA VAL A 104 -5.14 16.74 -11.57
C VAL A 104 -5.90 17.69 -10.63
N PRO A 105 -6.86 18.48 -11.16
CA PRO A 105 -7.63 19.43 -10.36
C PRO A 105 -8.26 18.74 -9.14
N PHE A 106 -8.36 19.42 -8.02
CA PHE A 106 -8.86 18.95 -6.73
C PHE A 106 -8.06 17.79 -6.13
N LEU A 107 -7.76 16.74 -6.88
CA LEU A 107 -6.99 15.59 -6.41
C LEU A 107 -5.56 16.00 -6.03
N GLY A 108 -4.87 16.73 -6.91
CA GLY A 108 -3.50 17.19 -6.67
C GLY A 108 -3.41 18.09 -5.43
N LEU A 109 -4.36 18.99 -5.26
CA LEU A 109 -4.46 19.85 -4.07
C LEU A 109 -4.70 19.03 -2.80
N ALA A 110 -5.60 18.04 -2.84
CA ALA A 110 -5.85 17.16 -1.69
C ALA A 110 -4.62 16.32 -1.32
N LEU A 111 -3.93 15.74 -2.31
CA LEU A 111 -2.71 14.96 -2.08
C LEU A 111 -1.58 15.81 -1.51
N TRP A 112 -1.41 17.04 -2.01
CA TRP A 112 -0.46 18.00 -1.47
C TRP A 112 -0.82 18.42 -0.03
N ALA A 113 -2.09 18.66 0.22
CA ALA A 113 -2.59 19.08 1.53
C ALA A 113 -2.37 18.03 2.63
N LEU A 114 -2.44 16.73 2.24
CA LEU A 114 -2.18 15.59 3.12
C LEU A 114 -0.69 15.25 3.26
N ASP A 115 0.21 16.09 2.70
CA ASP A 115 1.65 15.88 2.68
C ASP A 115 2.05 14.49 2.13
N MET A 116 1.39 14.08 1.02
CA MET A 116 1.73 12.84 0.34
C MET A 116 3.11 12.96 -0.32
N PRO A 117 4.06 12.04 -0.07
CA PRO A 117 5.38 12.11 -0.66
C PRO A 117 5.35 11.95 -2.19
N VAL A 118 5.94 12.90 -2.91
CA VAL A 118 5.96 12.92 -4.37
C VAL A 118 7.16 12.16 -4.89
N MET A 119 6.91 11.13 -5.71
CA MET A 119 7.95 10.37 -6.37
C MET A 119 8.10 10.82 -7.83
N LYS A 120 9.29 11.27 -8.18
CA LYS A 120 9.63 11.58 -9.57
C LYS A 120 10.48 10.45 -10.14
N ARG A 121 9.92 9.71 -11.09
CA ARG A 121 10.64 8.65 -11.79
C ARG A 121 11.03 9.11 -13.19
N TYR A 122 12.29 8.92 -13.56
CA TYR A 122 12.76 9.16 -14.92
C TYR A 122 12.60 7.87 -15.75
N SER A 123 12.10 8.01 -16.99
CA SER A 123 12.03 6.89 -17.92
C SER A 123 13.42 6.41 -18.33
N LYS A 124 13.54 5.12 -18.68
CA LYS A 124 14.80 4.54 -19.17
C LYS A 124 15.38 5.32 -20.36
N SER A 125 14.52 5.79 -21.26
CA SER A 125 14.90 6.62 -22.42
C SER A 125 15.49 7.95 -21.99
N LYS A 126 14.90 8.59 -20.96
CA LYS A 126 15.41 9.86 -20.42
C LYS A 126 16.74 9.67 -19.69
N LEU A 127 16.92 8.57 -18.96
CA LEU A 127 18.19 8.25 -18.28
C LEU A 127 19.31 7.90 -19.27
N LYS A 128 18.98 7.34 -20.45
CA LYS A 128 19.95 7.15 -21.53
C LYS A 128 20.44 8.48 -22.11
N LYS A 129 19.52 9.46 -22.28
CA LYS A 129 19.85 10.79 -22.80
C LYS A 129 20.51 11.71 -21.77
N ARG A 130 20.23 11.51 -20.49
CA ARG A 130 20.71 12.34 -19.37
C ARG A 130 21.20 11.45 -18.24
N PRO A 131 22.41 10.85 -18.35
CA PRO A 131 22.99 9.99 -17.31
C PRO A 131 23.19 10.69 -15.97
N ASP A 132 23.34 12.01 -15.97
CA ASP A 132 23.44 12.88 -14.78
C ASP A 132 22.19 12.86 -13.88
N LEU A 133 21.08 12.31 -14.38
CA LEU A 133 19.83 12.14 -13.60
C LEU A 133 19.77 10.82 -12.84
N ARG A 134 20.73 9.91 -13.04
CA ARG A 134 20.78 8.63 -12.30
C ARG A 134 20.94 8.88 -10.80
N GLY A 135 20.10 8.25 -10.01
CA GLY A 135 20.09 8.41 -8.55
C GLY A 135 19.41 9.68 -8.02
N LYS A 136 19.16 10.70 -8.87
CA LYS A 136 18.47 11.93 -8.41
C LYS A 136 17.02 11.70 -8.03
N ASP A 137 16.37 10.70 -8.57
CA ASP A 137 15.04 10.27 -8.18
C ASP A 137 15.02 9.62 -6.78
N LEU A 138 16.03 8.79 -6.48
CA LEU A 138 16.22 8.20 -5.15
C LEU A 138 16.49 9.30 -4.12
N GLU A 139 17.43 10.19 -4.40
CA GLU A 139 17.80 11.30 -3.50
C GLU A 139 16.61 12.23 -3.21
N ARG A 140 15.81 12.57 -4.21
CA ARG A 140 14.60 13.37 -4.02
C ARG A 140 13.55 12.66 -3.17
N SER A 141 13.35 11.36 -3.41
CA SER A 141 12.44 10.55 -2.62
C SER A 141 12.91 10.44 -1.17
N ARG A 142 14.22 10.28 -0.95
CA ARG A 142 14.84 10.28 0.38
C ARG A 142 14.58 11.59 1.11
N LYS A 143 14.87 12.73 0.48
CA LYS A 143 14.62 14.06 1.06
C LYS A 143 13.14 14.30 1.39
N ALA A 144 12.23 13.84 0.55
CA ALA A 144 10.80 13.94 0.82
C ALA A 144 10.40 13.13 2.06
N CYS A 145 10.98 11.95 2.26
CA CYS A 145 10.76 11.14 3.46
C CYS A 145 11.38 11.80 4.72
N GLU A 146 12.58 12.35 4.60
CA GLU A 146 13.27 13.05 5.71
C GLU A 146 12.47 14.23 6.26
N GLN A 147 11.72 14.95 5.42
CA GLN A 147 10.85 16.04 5.86
C GLN A 147 9.71 15.56 6.78
N LEU A 148 9.40 14.27 6.76
CA LEU A 148 8.34 13.66 7.56
C LEU A 148 8.88 12.94 8.82
N ARG A 149 10.20 12.98 9.05
CA ARG A 149 10.90 12.21 10.06
C ARG A 149 10.41 12.44 11.49
N ASP A 150 10.10 13.69 11.85
CA ASP A 150 9.82 14.11 13.24
C ASP A 150 8.33 13.98 13.63
N GLN A 151 7.59 13.06 13.03
CA GLN A 151 6.16 12.89 13.33
C GLN A 151 5.74 11.42 13.19
N PRO A 152 4.67 11.01 13.88
CA PRO A 152 4.06 9.70 13.62
C PRO A 152 3.70 9.58 12.14
N LEU A 153 4.10 8.48 11.51
CA LEU A 153 4.03 8.35 10.06
C LEU A 153 3.84 6.89 9.64
N THR A 154 2.96 6.68 8.71
CA THR A 154 2.90 5.44 7.94
C THR A 154 3.12 5.74 6.47
N LEU A 155 4.15 5.14 5.88
CA LEU A 155 4.37 5.20 4.44
C LEU A 155 3.91 3.89 3.80
N LEU A 156 2.92 3.99 2.91
CA LEU A 156 2.44 2.86 2.11
C LEU A 156 3.15 2.84 0.76
N ASN A 157 3.74 1.70 0.44
CA ASN A 157 4.37 1.45 -0.84
C ASN A 157 3.77 0.21 -1.51
N PHE A 158 3.08 0.41 -2.62
CA PHE A 158 2.77 -0.66 -3.53
C PHE A 158 4.03 -0.99 -4.33
N VAL A 159 4.73 -2.05 -3.90
CA VAL A 159 6.10 -2.35 -4.31
C VAL A 159 6.23 -2.64 -5.81
N GLU A 160 5.18 -3.15 -6.43
CA GLU A 160 5.09 -3.39 -7.87
C GLU A 160 5.06 -2.09 -8.70
N GLY A 161 4.63 -0.99 -8.07
CA GLY A 161 4.58 0.35 -8.68
C GLY A 161 3.51 0.53 -9.76
N THR A 162 2.68 -0.47 -9.96
CA THR A 162 1.48 -0.45 -10.81
C THR A 162 0.57 -1.61 -10.42
N ARG A 163 -0.72 -1.52 -10.72
CA ARG A 163 -1.66 -2.63 -10.56
C ARG A 163 -1.33 -3.76 -11.52
N ILE A 164 -1.55 -5.00 -11.07
CA ILE A 164 -1.41 -6.17 -11.91
C ILE A 164 -2.42 -6.12 -13.06
N ASP A 165 -1.99 -6.59 -14.21
CA ASP A 165 -2.77 -6.64 -15.44
C ASP A 165 -2.03 -7.61 -16.39
N PRO A 166 -2.72 -8.44 -17.17
CA PRO A 166 -2.09 -9.45 -18.02
C PRO A 166 -1.02 -8.89 -18.95
N SER A 167 -1.26 -7.70 -19.54
CA SER A 167 -0.29 -7.06 -20.43
C SER A 167 0.99 -6.66 -19.68
N LYS A 168 0.86 -6.08 -18.50
CA LYS A 168 2.01 -5.68 -17.66
C LYS A 168 2.75 -6.86 -17.08
N HIS A 169 2.05 -7.96 -16.80
CA HIS A 169 2.68 -9.20 -16.35
C HIS A 169 3.61 -9.76 -17.44
N SER A 170 3.13 -9.83 -18.68
CA SER A 170 3.93 -10.24 -19.84
C SER A 170 5.06 -9.26 -20.13
N ASP A 171 4.80 -7.95 -20.17
CA ASP A 171 5.80 -6.90 -20.42
C ASP A 171 6.96 -6.90 -19.42
N GLN A 172 6.68 -7.26 -18.16
CA GLN A 172 7.68 -7.35 -17.10
C GLN A 172 8.37 -8.71 -17.06
N ASN A 173 7.86 -9.70 -17.80
CA ASN A 173 8.30 -11.09 -17.73
C ASN A 173 8.40 -11.53 -16.26
N SER A 174 7.29 -11.37 -15.50
CA SER A 174 7.25 -11.65 -14.08
C SER A 174 7.51 -13.14 -13.82
N PRO A 175 8.37 -13.50 -12.86
CA PRO A 175 8.58 -14.89 -12.47
C PRO A 175 7.45 -15.42 -11.56
N PHE A 176 6.52 -14.56 -11.14
CA PHE A 176 5.40 -14.86 -10.26
C PHE A 176 4.14 -15.05 -11.07
N GLN A 177 3.24 -15.91 -10.65
CA GLN A 177 1.95 -16.14 -11.30
C GLN A 177 0.92 -15.05 -10.91
N TYR A 178 0.91 -14.67 -9.64
CA TYR A 178 -0.09 -13.77 -9.05
C TYR A 178 0.44 -12.36 -8.79
N LEU A 179 1.73 -12.10 -8.96
CA LEU A 179 2.39 -10.86 -8.62
C LEU A 179 3.22 -10.29 -9.78
N LEU A 180 3.41 -8.97 -9.78
CA LEU A 180 4.40 -8.32 -10.63
C LEU A 180 5.77 -8.29 -9.93
N ARG A 181 6.85 -8.04 -10.70
CA ARG A 181 8.20 -7.90 -10.12
C ARG A 181 8.26 -6.73 -9.14
N PRO A 182 8.83 -6.92 -7.93
CA PRO A 182 8.98 -5.85 -6.94
C PRO A 182 10.02 -4.82 -7.39
N LYS A 183 9.78 -3.54 -7.07
CA LYS A 183 10.66 -2.41 -7.39
C LYS A 183 11.24 -1.82 -6.11
N SER A 184 12.53 -1.97 -5.92
CA SER A 184 13.23 -1.58 -4.68
C SER A 184 13.41 -0.07 -4.47
N GLY A 185 13.32 0.77 -5.53
CA GLY A 185 13.75 2.18 -5.44
C GLY A 185 12.99 3.01 -4.41
N GLY A 186 11.66 2.84 -4.29
CA GLY A 186 10.88 3.56 -3.27
C GLY A 186 11.22 3.13 -1.85
N ILE A 187 11.37 1.81 -1.66
CA ILE A 187 11.72 1.22 -0.36
C ILE A 187 13.12 1.64 0.07
N HIS A 188 14.09 1.62 -0.86
CA HIS A 188 15.44 2.07 -0.62
C HIS A 188 15.46 3.52 -0.09
N ALA A 189 14.70 4.43 -0.73
CA ALA A 189 14.60 5.82 -0.28
C ALA A 189 14.03 5.93 1.15
N VAL A 190 12.99 5.16 1.48
CA VAL A 190 12.38 5.16 2.82
C VAL A 190 13.33 4.61 3.85
N LEU A 191 13.93 3.45 3.59
CA LEU A 191 14.84 2.80 4.54
C LEU A 191 16.09 3.67 4.81
N GLN A 192 16.63 4.34 3.80
CA GLN A 192 17.74 5.29 4.01
C GLN A 192 17.35 6.53 4.82
N ALA A 193 16.11 7.02 4.65
CA ALA A 193 15.65 8.23 5.32
C ALA A 193 15.15 7.98 6.74
N LEU A 194 14.48 6.86 6.98
CA LEU A 194 13.68 6.61 8.16
C LEU A 194 13.98 5.27 8.84
N GLY A 195 14.87 4.43 8.28
CA GLY A 195 15.08 3.06 8.75
C GLY A 195 15.40 2.95 10.25
N ASP A 196 16.12 3.93 10.81
CA ASP A 196 16.46 4.01 12.23
C ASP A 196 15.30 4.51 13.13
N GLN A 197 14.16 4.91 12.56
CA GLN A 197 12.97 5.36 13.29
C GLN A 197 11.75 4.47 13.07
N LEU A 198 11.83 3.56 12.11
CA LEU A 198 10.72 2.62 11.87
C LEU A 198 10.56 1.68 13.06
N GLU A 199 9.38 1.66 13.62
CA GLU A 199 8.97 0.65 14.61
C GLU A 199 8.92 -0.73 13.96
N ALA A 200 8.33 -0.81 12.76
CA ALA A 200 8.26 -2.03 11.98
C ALA A 200 8.00 -1.77 10.48
N ILE A 201 8.31 -2.77 9.69
CA ILE A 201 7.84 -2.93 8.32
C ILE A 201 6.64 -3.88 8.38
N LEU A 202 5.49 -3.42 7.87
CA LEU A 202 4.27 -4.20 7.77
C LEU A 202 4.15 -4.73 6.34
N ASP A 203 4.48 -6.00 6.17
CA ASP A 203 4.43 -6.67 4.86
C ASP A 203 3.03 -7.27 4.64
N VAL A 204 2.20 -6.57 3.89
CA VAL A 204 0.78 -6.85 3.68
C VAL A 204 0.57 -7.61 2.39
N THR A 205 -0.12 -8.74 2.45
CA THR A 205 -0.59 -9.49 1.29
C THR A 205 -2.11 -9.40 1.21
N ILE A 206 -2.63 -8.85 0.11
CA ILE A 206 -4.07 -8.75 -0.14
C ILE A 206 -4.45 -9.81 -1.16
N ILE A 207 -5.53 -10.53 -0.90
CA ILE A 207 -6.10 -11.54 -1.78
C ILE A 207 -7.61 -11.29 -1.90
N TYR A 208 -8.13 -11.36 -3.12
CA TYR A 208 -9.56 -11.26 -3.42
C TYR A 208 -10.04 -12.61 -3.97
N PRO A 209 -10.59 -13.50 -3.13
CA PRO A 209 -11.08 -14.79 -3.58
C PRO A 209 -12.12 -14.64 -4.69
N GLY A 210 -11.98 -15.40 -5.77
CA GLY A 210 -12.86 -15.32 -6.94
C GLY A 210 -12.63 -14.11 -7.88
N PHE A 211 -11.63 -13.24 -7.59
CA PHE A 211 -11.29 -12.10 -8.43
C PHE A 211 -9.79 -12.03 -8.69
N GLN A 212 -9.41 -11.85 -9.95
CA GLN A 212 -8.03 -11.56 -10.29
C GLN A 212 -7.69 -10.08 -10.01
N SER A 213 -8.60 -9.16 -10.32
CA SER A 213 -8.43 -7.71 -10.10
C SER A 213 -9.80 -7.03 -9.96
N PRO A 214 -10.42 -7.02 -8.76
CA PRO A 214 -11.73 -6.42 -8.58
C PRO A 214 -11.70 -4.92 -8.83
N GLY A 215 -12.73 -4.37 -9.48
CA GLY A 215 -12.92 -2.94 -9.66
C GLY A 215 -13.58 -2.28 -8.44
N LEU A 216 -13.53 -0.95 -8.38
CA LEU A 216 -14.35 -0.21 -7.40
C LEU A 216 -15.85 -0.49 -7.57
N SER A 217 -16.30 -0.77 -8.79
CA SER A 217 -17.69 -1.18 -9.08
C SER A 217 -18.04 -2.50 -8.38
N ASP A 218 -17.13 -3.47 -8.32
CA ASP A 218 -17.38 -4.75 -7.65
C ASP A 218 -17.56 -4.57 -6.15
N LEU A 219 -16.81 -3.63 -5.57
CA LEU A 219 -16.97 -3.23 -4.18
C LEU A 219 -18.30 -2.47 -3.97
N VAL A 220 -18.60 -1.47 -4.80
CA VAL A 220 -19.81 -0.60 -4.67
C VAL A 220 -21.11 -1.39 -4.89
N PHE A 221 -21.12 -2.33 -5.83
CA PHE A 221 -22.29 -3.17 -6.10
C PHE A 221 -22.34 -4.45 -5.25
N GLY A 222 -21.45 -4.59 -4.23
CA GLY A 222 -21.46 -5.70 -3.30
C GLY A 222 -21.14 -7.07 -3.93
N ARG A 223 -20.48 -7.09 -5.08
CA ARG A 223 -19.99 -8.32 -5.72
C ARG A 223 -18.79 -8.91 -4.99
N LEU A 224 -17.95 -8.05 -4.41
CA LEU A 224 -16.81 -8.45 -3.58
C LEU A 224 -17.31 -8.86 -2.19
N ARG A 225 -17.35 -10.16 -1.93
CA ARG A 225 -17.91 -10.74 -0.69
C ARG A 225 -16.86 -11.02 0.37
N ARG A 226 -15.62 -11.29 -0.03
CA ARG A 226 -14.55 -11.72 0.87
C ARG A 226 -13.26 -11.01 0.52
N ILE A 227 -12.52 -10.58 1.53
CA ILE A 227 -11.19 -9.98 1.39
C ILE A 227 -10.29 -10.66 2.42
N ARG A 228 -9.23 -11.32 1.95
CA ARG A 228 -8.18 -11.88 2.79
C ARG A 228 -7.01 -10.90 2.84
N VAL A 229 -6.56 -10.61 4.06
CA VAL A 229 -5.37 -9.78 4.29
C VAL A 229 -4.46 -10.47 5.29
N ASP A 230 -3.23 -10.71 4.87
CA ASP A 230 -2.19 -11.27 5.71
C ASP A 230 -1.12 -10.22 6.01
N VAL A 231 -0.68 -10.10 7.26
CA VAL A 231 0.26 -9.07 7.71
C VAL A 231 1.44 -9.70 8.45
N ASP A 232 2.62 -9.62 7.86
CA ASP A 232 3.88 -9.92 8.56
C ASP A 232 4.47 -8.64 9.14
N GLN A 233 4.72 -8.62 10.44
CA GLN A 233 5.43 -7.52 11.10
C GLN A 233 6.91 -7.86 11.19
N LEU A 234 7.76 -7.06 10.53
CA LEU A 234 9.19 -7.29 10.39
C LEU A 234 9.97 -6.14 11.02
N CYS A 235 11.08 -6.46 11.69
CA CYS A 235 12.00 -5.48 12.27
C CYS A 235 13.26 -5.31 11.40
N ILE A 236 13.86 -4.12 11.42
CA ILE A 236 15.11 -3.85 10.73
C ILE A 236 16.24 -4.71 11.33
N GLY A 237 16.94 -5.45 10.48
CA GLY A 237 18.02 -6.35 10.91
C GLY A 237 17.56 -7.73 11.40
N GLU A 238 16.26 -7.96 11.46
CA GLU A 238 15.65 -9.25 11.81
C GLU A 238 14.87 -9.83 10.61
N ASP A 239 14.45 -11.07 10.68
CA ASP A 239 13.61 -11.75 9.67
C ASP A 239 14.11 -11.59 8.21
N GLY A 240 15.44 -11.49 8.02
CA GLY A 240 16.08 -11.28 6.73
C GLY A 240 16.02 -9.84 6.21
N VAL A 241 15.42 -8.90 6.95
CA VAL A 241 15.43 -7.47 6.62
C VAL A 241 16.86 -6.94 6.71
N PRO A 242 17.36 -6.18 5.72
CA PRO A 242 18.69 -5.60 5.77
C PRO A 242 18.94 -4.78 7.04
N THR A 243 20.12 -4.90 7.61
CA THR A 243 20.53 -4.10 8.78
C THR A 243 20.70 -2.62 8.40
N LEU A 244 20.72 -1.73 9.39
CA LEU A 244 20.97 -0.30 9.16
C LEU A 244 22.33 -0.06 8.47
N GLU A 245 23.35 -0.85 8.78
CA GLU A 245 24.65 -0.79 8.11
C GLU A 245 24.54 -1.15 6.62
N GLN A 246 23.85 -2.25 6.30
CA GLN A 246 23.60 -2.65 4.91
C GLN A 246 22.76 -1.62 4.15
N ILE A 247 21.74 -1.02 4.79
CA ILE A 247 20.89 0.03 4.20
C ILE A 247 21.70 1.30 3.90
N ARG A 248 22.73 1.61 4.68
CA ARG A 248 23.61 2.78 4.49
C ARG A 248 24.81 2.50 3.61
N SER A 249 25.07 1.24 3.28
CA SER A 249 26.22 0.83 2.45
C SER A 249 26.05 1.26 0.97
N ARG A 250 27.15 1.21 0.22
CA ARG A 250 27.10 1.41 -1.26
C ARG A 250 26.32 0.29 -1.97
N GLU A 251 26.24 -0.88 -1.36
CA GLU A 251 25.53 -2.05 -1.88
C GLU A 251 24.07 -2.18 -1.39
N ALA A 252 23.55 -1.17 -0.70
CA ALA A 252 22.21 -1.14 -0.14
C ALA A 252 21.13 -1.57 -1.16
N GLY A 253 21.25 -1.12 -2.40
CA GLY A 253 20.32 -1.49 -3.47
C GLY A 253 20.34 -2.98 -3.83
N VAL A 254 21.46 -3.68 -3.60
CA VAL A 254 21.59 -5.13 -3.81
C VAL A 254 20.90 -5.87 -2.66
N HIS A 255 21.21 -5.52 -1.41
CA HIS A 255 20.62 -6.14 -0.23
C HIS A 255 19.10 -5.99 -0.20
N ILE A 256 18.60 -4.77 -0.42
CA ILE A 256 17.16 -4.48 -0.43
C ILE A 256 16.45 -5.24 -1.56
N ARG A 257 17.06 -5.35 -2.74
CA ARG A 257 16.47 -6.07 -3.87
C ARG A 257 16.40 -7.57 -3.62
N LYS A 258 17.45 -8.16 -3.05
CA LYS A 258 17.49 -9.57 -2.66
C LYS A 258 16.37 -9.87 -1.66
N TRP A 259 16.33 -9.14 -0.55
CA TRP A 259 15.30 -9.26 0.47
C TRP A 259 13.87 -9.14 -0.10
N LEU A 260 13.63 -8.14 -0.93
CA LEU A 260 12.30 -7.96 -1.55
C LEU A 260 11.88 -9.12 -2.45
N ASN A 261 12.80 -9.70 -3.21
CA ASN A 261 12.49 -10.86 -4.04
C ASN A 261 12.13 -12.08 -3.16
N GLU A 262 12.84 -12.29 -2.06
CA GLU A 262 12.54 -13.35 -1.08
C GLU A 262 11.14 -13.14 -0.46
N ARG A 263 10.81 -11.89 -0.09
CA ARG A 263 9.46 -11.54 0.40
C ARG A 263 8.38 -11.78 -0.65
N TRP A 264 8.65 -11.45 -1.91
CA TRP A 264 7.70 -11.67 -3.00
C TRP A 264 7.50 -13.16 -3.30
N GLN A 265 8.53 -13.99 -3.22
CA GLN A 265 8.40 -15.44 -3.30
C GLN A 265 7.48 -15.99 -2.19
N ARG A 266 7.66 -15.51 -0.96
CA ARG A 266 6.80 -15.90 0.17
C ARG A 266 5.34 -15.47 -0.04
N LYS A 267 5.09 -14.24 -0.53
CA LYS A 267 3.74 -13.80 -0.87
C LYS A 267 3.09 -14.65 -1.96
N GLU A 268 3.83 -14.99 -2.99
CA GLU A 268 3.37 -15.85 -4.08
C GLU A 268 2.93 -17.22 -3.54
N GLN A 269 3.74 -17.84 -2.67
CA GLN A 269 3.42 -19.12 -2.05
C GLN A 269 2.17 -19.02 -1.17
N LEU A 270 2.05 -17.97 -0.37
CA LEU A 270 0.88 -17.72 0.49
C LEU A 270 -0.40 -17.53 -0.33
N ILE A 271 -0.34 -16.77 -1.42
CA ILE A 271 -1.48 -16.57 -2.32
C ILE A 271 -1.88 -17.90 -2.95
N LYS A 272 -0.91 -18.65 -3.45
CA LYS A 272 -1.14 -19.96 -4.08
C LYS A 272 -1.80 -20.94 -3.11
N GLN A 273 -1.21 -21.11 -1.94
CA GLN A 273 -1.75 -21.98 -0.89
C GLN A 273 -3.19 -21.61 -0.53
N TYR A 274 -3.46 -20.32 -0.30
CA TYR A 274 -4.81 -19.87 0.05
C TYR A 274 -5.84 -20.17 -1.06
N LEU A 275 -5.46 -19.98 -2.33
CA LEU A 275 -6.37 -20.25 -3.46
C LEU A 275 -6.60 -21.74 -3.67
N GLU A 276 -5.60 -22.58 -3.41
CA GLU A 276 -5.71 -24.03 -3.45
C GLU A 276 -6.65 -24.53 -2.34
N GLU A 277 -6.49 -24.08 -1.10
CA GLU A 277 -7.36 -24.41 0.04
C GLU A 277 -8.82 -24.00 -0.20
N GLN A 278 -9.06 -22.84 -0.82
CA GLN A 278 -10.42 -22.40 -1.16
C GLN A 278 -11.04 -23.26 -2.26
N GLY A 279 -10.28 -23.66 -3.27
CA GLY A 279 -10.74 -24.57 -4.32
C GLY A 279 -11.12 -25.94 -3.76
N GLU A 280 -10.36 -26.49 -2.84
CA GLU A 280 -10.66 -27.75 -2.16
C GLU A 280 -11.91 -27.66 -1.26
N GLN A 281 -12.08 -26.57 -0.55
CA GLN A 281 -13.28 -26.32 0.28
C GLN A 281 -14.54 -26.22 -0.57
N GLU A 282 -14.51 -25.41 -1.62
CA GLU A 282 -15.63 -25.24 -2.53
C GLU A 282 -16.03 -26.56 -3.22
N PHE A 283 -15.04 -27.38 -3.60
CA PHE A 283 -15.27 -28.72 -4.15
C PHE A 283 -15.93 -29.66 -3.11
N SER A 284 -15.44 -29.64 -1.86
CA SER A 284 -16.00 -30.46 -0.79
C SER A 284 -17.47 -30.10 -0.48
N GLU A 285 -17.78 -28.79 -0.40
CA GLU A 285 -19.15 -28.31 -0.17
C GLU A 285 -20.09 -28.72 -1.32
N ILE A 286 -19.63 -28.69 -2.57
CA ILE A 286 -20.41 -29.15 -3.72
C ILE A 286 -20.68 -30.66 -3.62
N MET A 287 -19.67 -31.45 -3.27
CA MET A 287 -19.82 -32.91 -3.13
C MET A 287 -20.75 -33.30 -2.01
N GLU A 288 -20.67 -32.64 -0.85
CA GLU A 288 -21.60 -32.84 0.28
C GLU A 288 -23.03 -32.46 -0.10
N THR A 289 -23.22 -31.34 -0.81
CA THR A 289 -24.54 -30.90 -1.27
C THR A 289 -25.16 -31.92 -2.25
N GLN A 290 -24.35 -32.47 -3.17
CA GLN A 290 -24.80 -33.50 -4.11
C GLN A 290 -25.11 -34.83 -3.42
N ALA A 291 -24.35 -35.21 -2.39
CA ALA A 291 -24.59 -36.42 -1.61
C ALA A 291 -25.84 -36.33 -0.72
N ALA A 292 -26.28 -35.11 -0.38
CA ALA A 292 -27.48 -34.88 0.45
C ALA A 292 -28.79 -34.86 -0.36
N VAL A 293 -28.77 -34.97 -1.66
CA VAL A 293 -29.96 -35.11 -2.52
C VAL A 293 -30.38 -36.58 -2.49
N PRO A 294 -31.53 -36.95 -1.86
CA PRO A 294 -32.00 -38.33 -1.87
C PRO A 294 -32.35 -38.75 -3.31
N ASP A 295 -32.00 -40.01 -3.64
CA ASP A 295 -32.36 -40.59 -4.92
C ASP A 295 -33.89 -40.46 -5.14
N PRO A 296 -34.32 -40.03 -6.33
CA PRO A 296 -35.73 -39.98 -6.64
C PRO A 296 -36.30 -41.41 -6.64
N VAL A 297 -37.19 -41.67 -5.70
CA VAL A 297 -37.96 -42.96 -5.58
C VAL A 297 -38.92 -43.08 -6.74
#